data_00c5d10f6a72d3a038a265c359ab620b
#
_entry.id   00c5d10f6a72d3a038a265c359ab620b
#
_cell.length_a   1.000
_cell.length_b   1.000
_cell.length_c   1.000
_cell.angle_alpha   90.00
_cell.angle_beta   90.00
_cell.angle_gamma   90.00
#
_symmetry.space_group_name_H-M   'P 1'
#
loop_
_entity.id
_entity.type
_entity.pdbx_description
1 polymer ?
#
loop_
_entity_poly.entity_id
_entity_poly.type
_entity_poly.pdbx_seq_one_letter_code
_entity_poly.pdbx_strand_id
1 'polypeptide(L)'
;MSIELRVLELGQDDPRKCTARRLARMELARSYPAPARLPPMGIALDPFADRELGQVGGLVGVDCSWNRATETFARLRLHGLEPRRLPPLVPVNPVNAGKQGKLTTAEALAGALAILGERAHAVQLMGAFKWGPAFMALNFPEEAL
;
A
#
# COMPACT_ATOMS: atom_id res chain seq x y z
N MET A 1 -14.78 11.65 5.46
CA MET A 1 -13.98 11.94 4.25
C MET A 1 -13.26 10.70 3.80
N SER A 2 -13.34 10.41 2.53
CA SER A 2 -12.61 9.27 1.98
C SER A 2 -11.18 9.69 1.61
N ILE A 3 -10.24 8.78 1.83
CA ILE A 3 -8.85 9.00 1.45
C ILE A 3 -8.68 8.51 0.03
N GLU A 4 -8.08 9.34 -0.83
CA GLU A 4 -7.80 8.94 -2.20
C GLU A 4 -6.64 7.96 -2.23
N LEU A 5 -6.84 6.84 -2.94
CA LEU A 5 -5.83 5.81 -3.09
C LEU A 5 -5.26 5.82 -4.50
N ARG A 6 -3.94 5.88 -4.58
CA ARG A 6 -3.20 5.82 -5.84
C ARG A 6 -2.22 4.67 -5.75
N VAL A 7 -1.99 4.01 -6.88
CA VAL A 7 -0.97 2.97 -6.98
C VAL A 7 -0.05 3.28 -8.14
N LEU A 8 1.25 3.07 -7.91
CA LEU A 8 2.25 3.19 -8.95
C LEU A 8 2.58 1.78 -9.43
N GLU A 9 2.17 1.44 -10.65
CA GLU A 9 2.41 0.12 -11.23
C GLU A 9 3.57 0.20 -12.21
N LEU A 10 4.72 -0.30 -11.83
CA LEU A 10 5.92 -0.22 -12.66
C LEU A 10 6.11 -1.44 -13.56
N GLY A 11 5.27 -2.46 -13.42
CA GLY A 11 5.34 -3.64 -14.27
C GLY A 11 6.58 -4.50 -14.06
N GLN A 12 7.14 -4.49 -12.86
CA GLN A 12 8.38 -5.21 -12.55
C GLN A 12 8.14 -6.65 -12.09
N ASP A 13 6.90 -6.99 -11.74
CA ASP A 13 6.53 -8.31 -11.26
C ASP A 13 5.43 -8.94 -12.12
N ASP A 14 5.12 -10.22 -11.86
CA ASP A 14 4.09 -10.95 -12.59
C ASP A 14 2.73 -10.24 -12.46
N PRO A 15 2.12 -9.79 -13.57
CA PRO A 15 0.85 -9.06 -13.51
C PRO A 15 -0.30 -9.88 -12.93
N ARG A 16 -0.23 -11.21 -12.97
CA ARG A 16 -1.26 -12.07 -12.41
C ARG A 16 -1.25 -12.06 -10.88
N LYS A 17 -0.10 -11.69 -10.28
CA LYS A 17 0.08 -11.63 -8.84
C LYS A 17 0.09 -10.19 -8.32
N CYS A 18 -0.13 -9.22 -9.18
CA CYS A 18 -0.06 -7.81 -8.83
C CYS A 18 -1.35 -7.36 -8.13
N THR A 19 -1.26 -7.07 -6.84
CA THR A 19 -2.41 -6.58 -6.08
C THR A 19 -2.81 -5.17 -6.51
N ALA A 20 -1.84 -4.33 -6.88
CA ALA A 20 -2.12 -2.98 -7.37
C ALA A 20 -2.99 -3.02 -8.63
N ARG A 21 -2.69 -3.93 -9.56
CA ARG A 21 -3.46 -4.07 -10.78
C ARG A 21 -4.90 -4.51 -10.49
N ARG A 22 -5.08 -5.42 -9.53
CA ARG A 22 -6.42 -5.87 -9.15
C ARG A 22 -7.23 -4.72 -8.54
N LEU A 23 -6.60 -3.93 -7.67
CA LEU A 23 -7.27 -2.76 -7.10
C LEU A 23 -7.69 -1.77 -8.18
N ALA A 24 -6.83 -1.53 -9.16
CA ALA A 24 -7.14 -0.63 -10.28
C ALA A 24 -8.30 -1.15 -11.12
N ARG A 25 -8.33 -2.46 -11.43
CA ARG A 25 -9.42 -3.07 -12.18
C ARG A 25 -10.76 -2.96 -11.46
N MET A 26 -10.74 -3.07 -10.15
CA MET A 26 -11.95 -2.97 -9.34
C MET A 26 -12.29 -1.53 -8.99
N GLU A 27 -11.56 -0.57 -9.54
CA GLU A 27 -11.76 0.86 -9.31
C GLU A 27 -11.65 1.27 -7.84
N LEU A 28 -10.85 0.51 -7.07
CA LEU A 28 -10.59 0.80 -5.66
C LEU A 28 -9.37 1.71 -5.48
N ALA A 29 -8.54 1.85 -6.51
CA ALA A 29 -7.39 2.73 -6.52
C ALA A 29 -7.13 3.20 -7.94
N ARG A 30 -6.53 4.38 -8.08
CA ARG A 30 -6.15 4.91 -9.39
C ARG A 30 -4.71 4.53 -9.70
N SER A 31 -4.47 3.95 -10.87
CA SER A 31 -3.16 3.45 -11.27
C SER A 31 -2.39 4.44 -12.13
N TYR A 32 -1.09 4.51 -11.90
CA TYR A 32 -0.16 5.34 -12.68
C TYR A 32 1.03 4.47 -13.10
N PRO A 33 1.48 4.56 -14.35
CA PRO A 33 2.54 3.67 -14.86
C PRO A 33 3.96 4.15 -14.58
N ALA A 34 4.13 5.39 -14.15
CA ALA A 34 5.46 5.96 -13.92
C ALA A 34 5.40 7.11 -12.91
N PRO A 35 6.49 7.35 -12.16
CA PRO A 35 6.52 8.45 -11.19
C PRO A 35 6.17 9.81 -11.78
N ALA A 36 6.61 10.08 -13.02
CA ALA A 36 6.33 11.35 -13.68
C ALA A 36 4.85 11.61 -13.93
N ARG A 37 4.03 10.56 -13.91
CA ARG A 37 2.58 10.66 -14.12
C ARG A 37 1.81 10.89 -12.84
N LEU A 38 2.43 10.65 -11.67
CA LEU A 38 1.80 10.88 -10.38
C LEU A 38 1.69 12.39 -10.11
N PRO A 39 0.57 12.85 -9.52
CA PRO A 39 0.55 14.19 -8.95
C PRO A 39 1.67 14.31 -7.91
N PRO A 40 2.42 15.44 -7.88
CA PRO A 40 3.55 15.60 -6.97
C PRO A 40 3.11 15.98 -5.55
N MET A 41 2.08 15.32 -5.06
CA MET A 41 1.54 15.54 -3.72
C MET A 41 0.95 14.25 -3.18
N GLY A 42 0.94 14.11 -1.87
CA GLY A 42 0.45 12.93 -1.19
C GLY A 42 1.58 12.21 -0.48
N ILE A 43 1.26 11.11 0.13
CA ILE A 43 2.18 10.31 0.93
C ILE A 43 2.50 9.01 0.20
N ALA A 44 3.78 8.78 -0.06
CA ALA A 44 4.26 7.49 -0.56
C ALA A 44 4.51 6.56 0.64
N LEU A 45 3.96 5.36 0.58
CA LEU A 45 4.23 4.34 1.58
C LEU A 45 5.60 3.75 1.27
N ASP A 46 6.61 4.25 1.97
CA ASP A 46 8.02 4.03 1.69
C ASP A 46 8.66 3.28 2.85
N PRO A 47 9.10 2.02 2.65
CA PRO A 47 9.69 1.23 3.74
C PRO A 47 11.02 1.77 4.24
N PHE A 48 11.66 2.66 3.49
CA PHE A 48 12.94 3.26 3.87
C PHE A 48 12.79 4.64 4.53
N ALA A 49 11.54 5.09 4.77
CA ALA A 49 11.31 6.41 5.35
C ALA A 49 11.70 6.44 6.82
N ASP A 50 12.19 7.60 7.27
CA ASP A 50 12.55 7.80 8.67
C ASP A 50 11.34 7.99 9.58
N ARG A 51 10.23 8.48 9.01
CA ARG A 51 9.03 8.79 9.79
C ARG A 51 7.92 7.81 9.49
N GLU A 52 7.20 7.44 10.55
CA GLU A 52 6.01 6.62 10.39
C GLU A 52 4.82 7.43 9.92
N LEU A 53 3.85 6.72 9.35
CA LEU A 53 2.62 7.30 8.87
C LEU A 53 1.88 8.01 10.02
N GLY A 54 1.49 9.25 9.79
CA GLY A 54 0.70 10.02 10.73
C GLY A 54 -0.57 10.51 10.05
N GLN A 55 -0.56 11.76 9.58
CA GLN A 55 -1.71 12.34 8.92
C GLN A 55 -1.57 12.33 7.41
N VAL A 56 -2.69 12.40 6.69
CA VAL A 56 -2.63 12.26 5.24
C VAL A 56 -3.60 13.13 4.47
N GLY A 57 -3.20 13.42 3.22
CA GLY A 57 -4.08 13.86 2.16
C GLY A 57 -4.44 12.68 1.25
N GLY A 58 -3.48 12.12 0.54
CA GLY A 58 -3.69 10.95 -0.30
C GLY A 58 -2.58 9.94 -0.08
N LEU A 59 -2.88 8.67 -0.32
CA LEU A 59 -1.92 7.60 -0.16
C LEU A 59 -1.48 7.07 -1.52
N VAL A 60 -0.18 6.80 -1.67
CA VAL A 60 0.38 6.19 -2.87
C VAL A 60 1.05 4.88 -2.48
N GLY A 61 0.51 3.78 -2.94
CA GLY A 61 1.13 2.48 -2.84
C GLY A 61 2.01 2.24 -4.06
N VAL A 62 3.18 1.64 -3.85
CA VAL A 62 4.17 1.44 -4.90
C VAL A 62 4.33 -0.03 -5.19
N ASP A 63 4.00 -0.43 -6.43
CA ASP A 63 4.19 -1.78 -6.92
C ASP A 63 5.52 -1.85 -7.67
N CYS A 64 6.56 -2.28 -6.99
CA CYS A 64 7.87 -2.49 -7.59
C CYS A 64 8.51 -3.74 -6.99
N SER A 65 9.51 -4.28 -7.69
CA SER A 65 10.25 -5.41 -7.13
C SER A 65 11.13 -4.94 -5.96
N TRP A 66 11.30 -5.80 -4.96
CA TRP A 66 12.15 -5.46 -3.81
C TRP A 66 13.60 -5.21 -4.22
N ASN A 67 14.06 -5.84 -5.32
CA ASN A 67 15.41 -5.63 -5.84
C ASN A 67 15.65 -4.21 -6.34
N ARG A 68 14.58 -3.50 -6.73
CA ARG A 68 14.66 -2.13 -7.26
C ARG A 68 14.05 -1.10 -6.32
N ALA A 69 13.63 -1.52 -5.14
CA ALA A 69 12.87 -0.66 -4.23
C ALA A 69 13.66 0.59 -3.83
N THR A 70 14.94 0.45 -3.48
CA THR A 70 15.75 1.57 -3.02
C THR A 70 15.78 2.72 -4.04
N GLU A 71 16.06 2.43 -5.31
CA GLU A 71 16.12 3.48 -6.32
C GLU A 71 14.74 4.00 -6.70
N THR A 72 13.71 3.15 -6.68
CA THR A 72 12.34 3.57 -6.96
C THR A 72 11.87 4.60 -5.94
N PHE A 73 12.07 4.31 -4.65
CA PHE A 73 11.64 5.23 -3.60
C PHE A 73 12.47 6.51 -3.58
N ALA A 74 13.75 6.45 -3.94
CA ALA A 74 14.57 7.64 -4.10
C ALA A 74 14.00 8.57 -5.17
N ARG A 75 13.55 8.02 -6.31
CA ARG A 75 12.91 8.81 -7.36
C ARG A 75 11.61 9.47 -6.89
N LEU A 76 10.81 8.75 -6.10
CA LEU A 76 9.56 9.30 -5.60
C LEU A 76 9.78 10.46 -4.66
N ARG A 77 10.81 10.39 -3.82
CA ARG A 77 11.18 11.50 -2.94
C ARG A 77 11.58 12.73 -3.74
N LEU A 78 12.34 12.55 -4.83
CA LEU A 78 12.73 13.65 -5.73
C LEU A 78 11.53 14.24 -6.46
N HIS A 79 10.50 13.43 -6.72
CA HIS A 79 9.29 13.89 -7.39
C HIS A 79 8.39 14.75 -6.49
N GLY A 80 8.61 14.74 -5.18
CA GLY A 80 7.88 15.60 -4.25
C GLY A 80 6.88 14.88 -3.35
N LEU A 81 6.79 13.55 -3.44
CA LEU A 81 5.93 12.80 -2.55
C LEU A 81 6.57 12.72 -1.17
N GLU A 82 5.75 12.84 -0.14
CA GLU A 82 6.22 12.75 1.23
C GLU A 82 6.35 11.29 1.63
N PRO A 83 7.57 10.82 2.01
CA PRO A 83 7.74 9.42 2.40
C PRO A 83 7.28 9.19 3.84
N ARG A 84 6.56 8.10 4.05
CA ARG A 84 6.17 7.62 5.38
C ARG A 84 6.22 6.11 5.38
N ARG A 85 6.75 5.51 6.45
CA ARG A 85 6.74 4.06 6.58
C ARG A 85 5.58 3.61 7.45
N LEU A 86 5.19 2.36 7.23
CA LEU A 86 4.22 1.69 8.09
C LEU A 86 4.95 1.06 9.28
N PRO A 87 4.27 0.88 10.42
CA PRO A 87 4.82 0.05 11.49
C PRO A 87 4.96 -1.40 10.98
N PRO A 88 5.69 -2.27 11.70
CA PRO A 88 5.82 -3.66 11.28
C PRO A 88 4.46 -4.35 11.22
N LEU A 89 4.08 -4.81 10.03
CA LEU A 89 2.86 -5.56 9.80
C LEU A 89 3.24 -6.90 9.16
N VAL A 90 2.39 -7.90 9.37
CA VAL A 90 2.66 -9.26 8.90
C VAL A 90 1.81 -9.56 7.67
N PRO A 91 2.44 -9.86 6.53
CA PRO A 91 1.69 -10.19 5.32
C PRO A 91 1.02 -11.55 5.43
N VAL A 92 -0.13 -11.67 4.78
CA VAL A 92 -0.84 -12.95 4.63
C VAL A 92 -1.02 -13.32 3.16
N ASN A 93 -0.46 -12.49 2.25
CA ASN A 93 -0.53 -12.80 0.83
C ASN A 93 0.19 -14.14 0.52
N PRO A 94 -0.23 -14.85 -0.54
CA PRO A 94 0.30 -16.20 -0.79
C PRO A 94 1.81 -16.29 -1.03
N VAL A 95 2.44 -15.19 -1.45
CA VAL A 95 3.87 -15.18 -1.78
C VAL A 95 4.74 -14.98 -0.55
N ASN A 96 4.36 -14.05 0.33
CA ASN A 96 5.22 -13.62 1.45
C ASN A 96 4.58 -13.80 2.82
N ALA A 97 3.61 -14.71 2.95
CA ALA A 97 2.92 -14.93 4.23
C ALA A 97 3.94 -15.16 5.36
N GLY A 98 3.77 -14.40 6.45
CA GLY A 98 4.62 -14.49 7.62
C GLY A 98 5.96 -13.75 7.54
N LYS A 99 6.33 -13.21 6.39
CA LYS A 99 7.59 -12.48 6.21
C LYS A 99 7.38 -11.00 6.55
N GLN A 100 7.58 -10.65 7.79
CA GLN A 100 7.35 -9.29 8.29
C GLN A 100 7.94 -8.22 7.37
N GLY A 101 7.13 -7.21 7.05
CA GLY A 101 7.56 -6.09 6.24
C GLY A 101 7.43 -6.29 4.73
N LYS A 102 7.16 -7.51 4.26
CA LYS A 102 7.03 -7.78 2.82
C LYS A 102 5.57 -7.76 2.37
N LEU A 103 4.92 -6.65 2.62
CA LEU A 103 3.52 -6.45 2.26
C LEU A 103 3.34 -6.31 0.74
N THR A 104 2.20 -6.78 0.24
CA THR A 104 1.77 -6.38 -1.10
C THR A 104 1.32 -4.92 -1.06
N THR A 105 1.18 -4.31 -2.23
CA THR A 105 0.66 -2.95 -2.34
C THR A 105 -0.72 -2.83 -1.67
N ALA A 106 -1.59 -3.81 -1.88
CA ALA A 106 -2.92 -3.80 -1.27
C ALA A 106 -2.86 -3.88 0.25
N GLU A 107 -2.00 -4.74 0.79
CA GLU A 107 -1.82 -4.85 2.24
C GLU A 107 -1.26 -3.55 2.83
N ALA A 108 -0.32 -2.92 2.15
CA ALA A 108 0.24 -1.66 2.60
C ALA A 108 -0.82 -0.56 2.65
N LEU A 109 -1.64 -0.44 1.62
CA LEU A 109 -2.71 0.55 1.58
C LEU A 109 -3.77 0.28 2.66
N ALA A 110 -4.17 -0.96 2.82
CA ALA A 110 -5.15 -1.32 3.85
C ALA A 110 -4.60 -1.08 5.25
N GLY A 111 -3.34 -1.41 5.48
CA GLY A 111 -2.67 -1.14 6.75
C GLY A 111 -2.65 0.35 7.06
N ALA A 112 -2.32 1.16 6.07
CA ALA A 112 -2.30 2.61 6.21
C ALA A 112 -3.70 3.15 6.57
N LEU A 113 -4.73 2.69 5.86
CA LEU A 113 -6.10 3.11 6.14
C LEU A 113 -6.53 2.75 7.56
N ALA A 114 -6.21 1.53 8.02
CA ALA A 114 -6.57 1.11 9.37
C ALA A 114 -5.88 1.96 10.44
N ILE A 115 -4.60 2.27 10.24
CA ILE A 115 -3.82 3.11 11.16
C ILE A 115 -4.42 4.52 11.24
N LEU A 116 -4.95 5.03 10.13
CA LEU A 116 -5.54 6.35 10.06
C LEU A 116 -6.99 6.40 10.55
N GLY A 117 -7.50 5.29 11.07
CA GLY A 117 -8.87 5.24 11.58
C GLY A 117 -9.93 4.93 10.53
N GLU A 118 -9.52 4.60 9.32
CA GLU A 118 -10.44 4.29 8.21
C GLU A 118 -10.59 2.78 8.05
N ARG A 119 -11.00 2.10 9.13
CA ARG A 119 -11.10 0.64 9.17
C ARG A 119 -12.07 0.09 8.14
N ALA A 120 -13.24 0.73 7.99
CA ALA A 120 -14.23 0.26 7.03
C ALA A 120 -13.70 0.27 5.60
N HIS A 121 -12.94 1.32 5.26
CA HIS A 121 -12.30 1.42 3.94
C HIS A 121 -11.24 0.34 3.77
N ALA A 122 -10.45 0.07 4.81
CA ALA A 122 -9.45 -0.99 4.79
C ALA A 122 -10.08 -2.37 4.56
N VAL A 123 -11.17 -2.65 5.25
CA VAL A 123 -11.91 -3.90 5.11
C VAL A 123 -12.45 -4.06 3.68
N GLN A 124 -13.01 -2.99 3.13
CA GLN A 124 -13.49 -2.99 1.76
C GLN A 124 -12.38 -3.32 0.77
N LEU A 125 -11.21 -2.71 0.96
CA LEU A 125 -10.05 -2.93 0.09
C LEU A 125 -9.60 -4.39 0.14
N MET A 126 -9.48 -4.94 1.34
CA MET A 126 -9.05 -6.33 1.54
C MET A 126 -10.08 -7.33 1.05
N GLY A 127 -11.35 -6.94 0.98
CA GLY A 127 -12.40 -7.78 0.41
C GLY A 127 -12.20 -8.14 -1.06
N ALA A 128 -11.31 -7.43 -1.76
CA ALA A 128 -10.96 -7.76 -3.14
C ALA A 128 -10.13 -9.05 -3.26
N PHE A 129 -9.64 -9.59 -2.15
CA PHE A 129 -8.76 -10.76 -2.11
C PHE A 129 -9.31 -11.81 -1.16
N LYS A 130 -9.21 -13.10 -1.55
CA LYS A 130 -9.66 -14.19 -0.70
C LYS A 130 -8.93 -14.23 0.64
N TRP A 131 -7.63 -13.93 0.62
CA TRP A 131 -6.79 -13.91 1.81
C TRP A 131 -6.87 -12.56 2.57
N GLY A 132 -7.55 -11.56 1.99
CA GLY A 132 -7.58 -10.22 2.55
C GLY A 132 -8.14 -10.09 3.96
N PRO A 133 -9.30 -10.70 4.27
CA PRO A 133 -9.83 -10.63 5.62
C PRO A 133 -8.88 -11.15 6.69
N ALA A 134 -8.05 -12.16 6.37
CA ALA A 134 -7.07 -12.69 7.31
C ALA A 134 -6.00 -11.65 7.66
N PHE A 135 -5.63 -10.78 6.72
CA PHE A 135 -4.69 -9.70 7.00
C PHE A 135 -5.23 -8.76 8.07
N MET A 136 -6.50 -8.39 7.95
CA MET A 136 -7.14 -7.51 8.93
C MET A 136 -7.25 -8.18 10.29
N ALA A 137 -7.65 -9.45 10.31
CA ALA A 137 -7.79 -10.19 11.57
C ALA A 137 -6.45 -10.34 12.28
N LEU A 138 -5.38 -10.55 11.55
CA LEU A 138 -4.05 -10.76 12.14
C LEU A 138 -3.44 -9.44 12.65
N ASN A 139 -3.49 -8.38 11.85
CA ASN A 139 -2.80 -7.13 12.15
C ASN A 139 -3.65 -6.10 12.90
N PHE A 140 -4.95 -6.13 12.69
CA PHE A 140 -5.90 -5.17 13.25
C PHE A 140 -7.13 -5.89 13.78
N PRO A 141 -6.98 -6.76 14.79
CA PRO A 141 -8.14 -7.49 15.33
C PRO A 141 -9.15 -6.50 15.91
N GLU A 142 -10.44 -6.86 15.82
CA GLU A 142 -11.46 -6.09 16.48
C GLU A 142 -11.28 -6.20 17.97
N GLU A 143 -11.32 -5.06 18.65
CA GLU A 143 -11.24 -5.07 20.09
C GLU A 143 -12.50 -5.70 20.66
N ALA A 144 -12.31 -6.60 21.62
CA ALA A 144 -13.40 -7.13 22.39
C ALA A 144 -13.91 -6.02 23.29
N LEU A 145 -15.14 -5.62 23.06
CA LEU A 145 -15.78 -4.59 23.89
C LEU A 145 -16.42 -5.22 25.10
#